data_0f4c6a2bf4829f719c7d58bd77a04d5e
#
_entry.id   0f4c6a2bf4829f719c7d58bd77a04d5e
#
_cell.length_a   1.000
_cell.length_b   1.000
_cell.length_c   1.000
_cell.angle_alpha   90.00
_cell.angle_beta   90.00
_cell.angle_gamma   90.00
#
_symmetry.space_group_name_H-M   'P 1'
#
loop_
_entity.id
_entity.type
_entity.pdbx_description
1 polymer ?
#
loop_
_entity_poly.entity_id
_entity_poly.type
_entity_poly.pdbx_seq_one_letter_code
_entity_poly.pdbx_strand_id
1 'polypeptide(L)'
;MTAPRRPSTGRQARAERTRDAVVDETVQCILEEGFAPPSVRHITGRAGVTWGVVQYHFGDLDGLLMAVVDRGFGELAEALAELPELDSRWAIARRVGIVVDTVWAAFSSPVSMAALEILIATRGVRDAVANTHLSTLMERLTTLGRHLGEDLSAPNAAQIGSLIWATLRGLVVAQMVWPTPVDTARERQALVEVLTAYIAAGGSTGPSTESLAAAASSS
;
A
#
# COMPACT_ATOMS: atom_id res chain seq x y z
N MET A 1 -23.75 -4.23 20.98
CA MET A 1 -23.21 -4.94 22.14
C MET A 1 -21.88 -5.54 21.76
N THR A 2 -20.79 -4.90 22.16
CA THR A 2 -19.41 -5.32 21.86
C THR A 2 -19.03 -6.42 22.84
N ALA A 3 -18.70 -7.62 22.34
CA ALA A 3 -18.24 -8.73 23.17
C ALA A 3 -16.96 -8.34 23.92
N PRO A 4 -16.79 -8.70 25.21
CA PRO A 4 -15.59 -8.37 25.96
C PRO A 4 -14.39 -9.14 25.42
N ARG A 5 -13.34 -8.41 25.01
CA ARG A 5 -12.04 -8.97 24.63
C ARG A 5 -11.45 -9.73 25.82
N ARG A 6 -11.24 -11.04 25.69
CA ARG A 6 -10.55 -11.84 26.71
C ARG A 6 -9.15 -11.24 26.94
N PRO A 7 -8.70 -11.06 28.20
CA PRO A 7 -7.35 -10.61 28.47
C PRO A 7 -6.35 -11.63 27.91
N SER A 8 -5.42 -11.17 27.08
CA SER A 8 -4.31 -12.00 26.58
C SER A 8 -3.48 -12.47 27.76
N THR A 9 -3.28 -13.78 27.92
CA THR A 9 -2.39 -14.32 28.93
C THR A 9 -0.96 -13.85 28.62
N GLY A 10 -0.12 -13.60 29.62
CA GLY A 10 1.26 -13.08 29.43
C GLY A 10 2.10 -13.90 28.43
N ARG A 11 1.77 -15.18 28.25
CA ARG A 11 2.36 -16.07 27.23
C ARG A 11 1.97 -15.65 25.81
N GLN A 12 0.71 -15.29 25.57
CA GLN A 12 0.24 -14.86 24.25
C GLN A 12 0.86 -13.52 23.87
N ALA A 13 0.89 -12.55 24.77
CA ALA A 13 1.53 -11.26 24.56
C ALA A 13 3.04 -11.39 24.29
N ARG A 14 3.73 -12.37 24.90
CA ARG A 14 5.14 -12.66 24.60
C ARG A 14 5.31 -13.28 23.22
N ALA A 15 4.41 -14.17 22.80
CA ALA A 15 4.45 -14.78 21.48
C ALA A 15 4.19 -13.73 20.38
N GLU A 16 3.25 -12.83 20.59
CA GLU A 16 2.97 -11.71 19.66
C GLU A 16 4.18 -10.79 19.52
N ARG A 17 4.80 -10.36 20.62
CA ARG A 17 6.03 -9.55 20.57
C ARG A 17 7.19 -10.24 19.82
N THR A 18 7.36 -11.56 20.02
CA THR A 18 8.39 -12.31 19.30
C THR A 18 8.08 -12.36 17.81
N ARG A 19 6.81 -12.58 17.44
CA ARG A 19 6.37 -12.57 16.05
C ARG A 19 6.65 -11.22 15.39
N ASP A 20 6.29 -10.14 16.06
CA ASP A 20 6.50 -8.78 15.57
C ASP A 20 7.98 -8.45 15.41
N ALA A 21 8.84 -8.80 16.37
CA ALA A 21 10.28 -8.60 16.29
C ALA A 21 10.91 -9.34 15.09
N VAL A 22 10.43 -10.55 14.76
CA VAL A 22 10.91 -11.30 13.58
C VAL A 22 10.49 -10.60 12.29
N VAL A 23 9.27 -10.08 12.21
CA VAL A 23 8.81 -9.32 11.04
C VAL A 23 9.60 -8.02 10.91
N ASP A 24 9.83 -7.28 12.00
CA ASP A 24 10.62 -6.04 12.00
C ASP A 24 12.04 -6.28 11.48
N GLU A 25 12.72 -7.31 11.96
CA GLU A 25 14.07 -7.67 11.48
C GLU A 25 14.05 -8.12 10.01
N THR A 26 12.99 -8.79 9.56
CA THR A 26 12.84 -9.14 8.14
C THR A 26 12.71 -7.90 7.27
N VAL A 27 11.92 -6.92 7.69
CA VAL A 27 11.79 -5.63 7.01
C VAL A 27 13.16 -4.93 6.93
N GLN A 28 13.89 -4.85 8.03
CA GLN A 28 15.22 -4.23 8.05
C GLN A 28 16.21 -4.95 7.13
N CYS A 29 16.25 -6.29 7.16
CA CYS A 29 17.09 -7.08 6.26
C CYS A 29 16.82 -6.74 4.78
N ILE A 30 15.55 -6.66 4.40
CA ILE A 30 15.17 -6.38 3.00
C ILE A 30 15.57 -4.98 2.59
N LEU A 31 15.36 -3.98 3.45
CA LEU A 31 15.67 -2.58 3.13
C LEU A 31 17.17 -2.30 3.09
N GLU A 32 17.97 -2.97 3.93
CA GLU A 32 19.43 -2.77 4.00
C GLU A 32 20.20 -3.54 2.93
N GLU A 33 19.75 -4.74 2.58
CA GLU A 33 20.52 -5.69 1.76
C GLU A 33 19.89 -5.91 0.38
N GLY A 34 18.68 -5.39 0.15
CA GLY A 34 17.88 -5.69 -1.02
C GLY A 34 17.30 -7.11 -0.94
N PHE A 35 16.40 -7.42 -1.87
CA PHE A 35 15.87 -8.77 -2.00
C PHE A 35 16.85 -9.66 -2.82
N ALA A 36 17.96 -10.03 -2.26
CA ALA A 36 18.47 -11.39 -2.42
C ALA A 36 17.71 -12.17 -1.35
N PRO A 37 17.05 -13.34 -1.63
CA PRO A 37 16.19 -13.94 -0.63
C PRO A 37 16.96 -14.04 0.68
N PRO A 38 16.58 -13.27 1.72
CA PRO A 38 17.36 -13.25 2.94
C PRO A 38 17.34 -14.67 3.47
N SER A 39 18.52 -15.25 3.68
CA SER A 39 18.55 -16.61 4.17
C SER A 39 17.86 -16.61 5.53
N VAL A 40 17.00 -17.58 5.77
CA VAL A 40 16.36 -17.81 7.08
C VAL A 40 17.35 -17.70 8.23
N ARG A 41 18.57 -18.21 8.02
CA ARG A 41 19.65 -18.14 9.01
C ARG A 41 20.07 -16.70 9.32
N HIS A 42 20.04 -15.83 8.33
CA HIS A 42 20.40 -14.43 8.51
C HIS A 42 19.32 -13.68 9.31
N ILE A 43 18.06 -13.81 8.92
CA ILE A 43 16.93 -13.22 9.65
C ILE A 43 16.89 -13.72 11.09
N THR A 44 16.99 -15.04 11.32
CA THR A 44 16.95 -15.60 12.68
C THR A 44 18.13 -15.15 13.53
N GLY A 45 19.32 -15.01 12.93
CA GLY A 45 20.51 -14.47 13.59
C GLY A 45 20.31 -13.02 14.05
N ARG A 46 19.78 -12.17 13.19
CA ARG A 46 19.49 -10.76 13.51
C ARG A 46 18.37 -10.63 14.55
N ALA A 47 17.28 -11.37 14.39
CA ALA A 47 16.17 -11.37 15.34
C ALA A 47 16.47 -12.06 16.69
N GLY A 48 17.63 -12.70 16.82
CA GLY A 48 18.00 -13.41 18.04
C GLY A 48 17.10 -14.61 18.38
N VAL A 49 16.50 -15.24 17.35
CA VAL A 49 15.60 -16.38 17.49
C VAL A 49 16.11 -17.62 16.78
N THR A 50 15.52 -18.77 17.08
CA THR A 50 15.82 -20.02 16.36
C THR A 50 14.87 -20.20 15.17
N TRP A 51 15.26 -21.05 14.20
CA TRP A 51 14.39 -21.45 13.10
C TRP A 51 13.05 -22.04 13.59
N GLY A 52 13.08 -22.82 14.68
CA GLY A 52 11.86 -23.39 15.27
C GLY A 52 10.85 -22.32 15.71
N VAL A 53 11.30 -21.12 16.09
CA VAL A 53 10.43 -19.99 16.41
C VAL A 53 9.77 -19.46 15.14
N VAL A 54 10.53 -19.32 14.05
CA VAL A 54 9.98 -18.89 12.74
C VAL A 54 8.97 -19.91 12.24
N GLN A 55 9.30 -21.22 12.27
CA GLN A 55 8.36 -22.27 11.91
C GLN A 55 7.07 -22.25 12.73
N TYR A 56 7.18 -22.01 14.02
CA TYR A 56 6.01 -21.96 14.90
C TYR A 56 5.06 -20.80 14.55
N HIS A 57 5.60 -19.62 14.17
CA HIS A 57 4.80 -18.43 13.92
C HIS A 57 4.37 -18.26 12.47
N PHE A 58 5.14 -18.75 11.52
CA PHE A 58 4.97 -18.46 10.09
C PHE A 58 4.93 -19.71 9.19
N GLY A 59 5.27 -20.89 9.73
CA GLY A 59 5.37 -22.13 8.98
C GLY A 59 6.70 -22.28 8.25
N ASP A 60 7.00 -21.35 7.35
CA ASP A 60 8.23 -21.32 6.55
C ASP A 60 8.67 -19.90 6.22
N LEU A 61 9.64 -19.75 5.30
CA LEU A 61 10.12 -18.44 4.85
C LEU A 61 9.04 -17.70 4.06
N ASP A 62 8.30 -18.40 3.20
CA ASP A 62 7.26 -17.79 2.38
C ASP A 62 6.13 -17.23 3.26
N GLY A 63 5.74 -17.97 4.30
CA GLY A 63 4.81 -17.48 5.32
C GLY A 63 5.32 -16.27 6.09
N LEU A 64 6.62 -16.20 6.38
CA LEU A 64 7.23 -15.02 6.98
C LEU A 64 7.21 -13.81 6.03
N LEU A 65 7.57 -14.00 4.76
CA LEU A 65 7.51 -12.93 3.75
C LEU A 65 6.08 -12.45 3.53
N MET A 66 5.11 -13.34 3.49
CA MET A 66 3.69 -12.97 3.42
C MET A 66 3.21 -12.22 4.66
N ALA A 67 3.75 -12.52 5.86
CA ALA A 67 3.43 -11.76 7.06
C ALA A 67 3.94 -10.30 7.00
N VAL A 68 5.06 -10.04 6.32
CA VAL A 68 5.51 -8.67 6.02
C VAL A 68 4.53 -7.97 5.07
N VAL A 69 4.09 -8.66 4.03
CA VAL A 69 3.09 -8.14 3.07
C VAL A 69 1.77 -7.82 3.79
N ASP A 70 1.27 -8.73 4.61
CA ASP A 70 0.04 -8.53 5.39
C ASP A 70 0.13 -7.33 6.34
N ARG A 71 1.29 -7.14 6.97
CA ARG A 71 1.53 -5.97 7.84
C ARG A 71 1.47 -4.67 7.02
N GLY A 72 2.13 -4.59 5.87
CA GLY A 72 2.09 -3.40 5.01
C GLY A 72 0.67 -3.04 4.56
N PHE A 73 -0.13 -4.05 4.18
CA PHE A 73 -1.55 -3.84 3.87
C PHE A 73 -2.38 -3.43 5.09
N GLY A 74 -2.08 -4.00 6.26
CA GLY A 74 -2.74 -3.65 7.53
C GLY A 74 -2.48 -2.21 7.91
N GLU A 75 -1.24 -1.75 7.89
CA GLU A 75 -0.86 -0.36 8.20
C GLU A 75 -1.48 0.63 7.22
N LEU A 76 -1.54 0.28 5.93
CA LEU A 76 -2.25 1.11 4.94
C LEU A 76 -3.75 1.21 5.26
N ALA A 77 -4.39 0.08 5.56
CA ALA A 77 -5.82 0.07 5.90
C ALA A 77 -6.13 0.86 7.18
N GLU A 78 -5.26 0.76 8.19
CA GLU A 78 -5.35 1.54 9.43
C GLU A 78 -5.18 3.03 9.16
N ALA A 79 -4.15 3.43 8.41
CA ALA A 79 -3.93 4.84 8.05
C ALA A 79 -5.13 5.46 7.32
N LEU A 80 -5.80 4.67 6.47
CA LEU A 80 -7.01 5.13 5.77
C LEU A 80 -8.24 5.17 6.69
N ALA A 81 -8.35 4.25 7.65
CA ALA A 81 -9.42 4.27 8.64
C ALA A 81 -9.30 5.45 9.62
N GLU A 82 -8.08 5.97 9.81
CA GLU A 82 -7.79 7.15 10.64
C GLU A 82 -7.90 8.47 9.87
N LEU A 83 -8.19 8.44 8.56
CA LEU A 83 -8.43 9.66 7.79
C LEU A 83 -9.55 10.48 8.45
N PRO A 84 -9.35 11.81 8.63
CA PRO A 84 -10.40 12.67 9.10
C PRO A 84 -11.57 12.68 8.12
N GLU A 85 -12.78 12.88 8.62
CA GLU A 85 -13.94 13.10 7.76
C GLU A 85 -13.66 14.28 6.82
N LEU A 86 -13.70 14.03 5.52
CA LEU A 86 -13.40 15.04 4.48
C LEU A 86 -14.61 15.95 4.29
N ASP A 87 -14.75 16.97 5.13
CA ASP A 87 -15.86 17.92 5.07
C ASP A 87 -16.00 18.51 3.66
N SER A 88 -17.16 18.32 3.05
CA SER A 88 -17.47 18.80 1.70
C SER A 88 -17.36 20.33 1.56
N ARG A 89 -17.40 21.07 2.67
CA ARG A 89 -17.19 22.54 2.72
C ARG A 89 -15.73 22.94 2.52
N TRP A 90 -14.79 22.02 2.71
CA TRP A 90 -13.38 22.30 2.44
C TRP A 90 -13.12 22.38 0.94
N ALA A 91 -12.15 23.19 0.56
CA ALA A 91 -11.68 23.26 -0.82
C ALA A 91 -11.27 21.86 -1.30
N ILE A 92 -11.61 21.52 -2.54
CA ILE A 92 -11.29 20.20 -3.15
C ILE A 92 -9.79 19.92 -3.03
N ALA A 93 -8.93 20.90 -3.35
CA ALA A 93 -7.48 20.77 -3.25
C ALA A 93 -7.01 20.33 -1.85
N ARG A 94 -7.63 20.86 -0.78
CA ARG A 94 -7.32 20.45 0.59
C ARG A 94 -7.70 19.00 0.85
N ARG A 95 -8.89 18.58 0.44
CA ARG A 95 -9.36 17.19 0.61
C ARG A 95 -8.48 16.20 -0.14
N VAL A 96 -8.18 16.51 -1.40
CA VAL A 96 -7.28 15.70 -2.24
C VAL A 96 -5.88 15.66 -1.63
N GLY A 97 -5.34 16.79 -1.15
CA GLY A 97 -4.03 16.84 -0.50
C GLY A 97 -3.95 15.91 0.70
N ILE A 98 -4.95 15.94 1.60
CA ILE A 98 -5.01 15.06 2.77
C ILE A 98 -4.96 13.57 2.35
N VAL A 99 -5.76 13.18 1.35
CA VAL A 99 -5.78 11.79 0.85
C VAL A 99 -4.43 11.40 0.26
N VAL A 100 -3.86 12.25 -0.61
CA VAL A 100 -2.57 11.98 -1.26
C VAL A 100 -1.45 11.85 -0.23
N ASP A 101 -1.40 12.74 0.76
CA ASP A 101 -0.37 12.72 1.80
C ASP A 101 -0.51 11.50 2.72
N THR A 102 -1.74 11.12 3.10
CA THR A 102 -1.97 9.92 3.92
C THR A 102 -1.57 8.65 3.18
N VAL A 103 -2.02 8.50 1.94
CA VAL A 103 -1.67 7.33 1.11
C VAL A 103 -0.16 7.29 0.85
N TRP A 104 0.46 8.44 0.58
CA TRP A 104 1.91 8.54 0.41
C TRP A 104 2.65 8.08 1.66
N ALA A 105 2.29 8.59 2.84
CA ALA A 105 2.93 8.23 4.10
C ALA A 105 2.86 6.70 4.35
N ALA A 106 1.70 6.08 4.06
CA ALA A 106 1.51 4.65 4.22
C ALA A 106 2.35 3.83 3.21
N PHE A 107 2.36 4.21 1.92
CA PHE A 107 3.13 3.49 0.90
C PHE A 107 4.65 3.69 1.03
N SER A 108 5.10 4.84 1.51
CA SER A 108 6.52 5.12 1.72
C SER A 108 7.04 4.64 3.08
N SER A 109 6.21 3.95 3.87
CA SER A 109 6.66 3.34 5.12
C SER A 109 7.67 2.20 4.85
N PRO A 110 8.61 1.96 5.78
CA PRO A 110 9.57 0.86 5.66
C PRO A 110 8.92 -0.49 5.38
N VAL A 111 7.82 -0.79 6.07
CA VAL A 111 7.10 -2.06 5.91
C VAL A 111 6.46 -2.18 4.53
N SER A 112 5.83 -1.10 4.03
CA SER A 112 5.22 -1.09 2.69
C SER A 112 6.27 -1.18 1.58
N MET A 113 7.43 -0.55 1.74
CA MET A 113 8.54 -0.67 0.79
C MET A 113 9.09 -2.10 0.75
N ALA A 114 9.34 -2.72 1.91
CA ALA A 114 9.76 -4.11 1.99
C ALA A 114 8.71 -5.07 1.41
N ALA A 115 7.43 -4.85 1.71
CA ALA A 115 6.32 -5.64 1.15
C ALA A 115 6.28 -5.55 -0.39
N LEU A 116 6.47 -4.35 -0.94
CA LEU A 116 6.48 -4.15 -2.39
C LEU A 116 7.68 -4.85 -3.04
N GLU A 117 8.85 -4.80 -2.42
CA GLU A 117 10.04 -5.50 -2.89
C GLU A 117 9.84 -7.03 -2.87
N ILE A 118 9.28 -7.59 -1.79
CA ILE A 118 8.89 -9.00 -1.71
C ILE A 118 7.94 -9.36 -2.87
N LEU A 119 6.90 -8.56 -3.09
CA LEU A 119 5.90 -8.82 -4.13
C LEU A 119 6.51 -8.83 -5.54
N ILE A 120 7.45 -7.95 -5.82
CA ILE A 120 8.13 -7.88 -7.11
C ILE A 120 9.06 -9.09 -7.28
N ALA A 121 9.89 -9.36 -6.28
CA ALA A 121 10.92 -10.38 -6.36
C ALA A 121 10.35 -11.81 -6.39
N THR A 122 9.27 -12.07 -5.65
CA THR A 122 8.66 -13.40 -5.57
C THR A 122 7.64 -13.70 -6.66
N ARG A 123 7.32 -12.73 -7.54
CA ARG A 123 6.22 -12.86 -8.53
C ARG A 123 6.26 -14.13 -9.39
N GLY A 124 7.46 -14.65 -9.70
CA GLY A 124 7.64 -15.81 -10.57
C GLY A 124 7.68 -17.16 -9.86
N VAL A 125 7.72 -17.16 -8.52
CA VAL A 125 7.90 -18.36 -7.71
C VAL A 125 6.78 -18.61 -6.70
N ARG A 126 5.87 -17.63 -6.52
CA ARG A 126 4.73 -17.76 -5.61
C ARG A 126 3.82 -18.90 -6.02
N ASP A 127 3.36 -19.66 -5.04
CA ASP A 127 2.38 -20.73 -5.23
C ASP A 127 0.94 -20.19 -5.43
N ALA A 128 0.00 -21.12 -5.66
CA ALA A 128 -1.40 -20.79 -5.87
C ALA A 128 -2.07 -20.22 -4.60
N VAL A 129 -1.64 -20.64 -3.41
CA VAL A 129 -2.21 -20.18 -2.13
C VAL A 129 -1.83 -18.74 -1.89
N ALA A 130 -0.55 -18.39 -2.01
CA ALA A 130 -0.06 -17.03 -1.89
C ALA A 130 -0.70 -16.10 -2.94
N ASN A 131 -0.85 -16.54 -4.19
CA ASN A 131 -1.51 -15.76 -5.22
C ASN A 131 -2.99 -15.52 -4.92
N THR A 132 -3.72 -16.52 -4.39
CA THR A 132 -5.13 -16.36 -3.97
C THR A 132 -5.24 -15.36 -2.82
N HIS A 133 -4.35 -15.45 -1.83
CA HIS A 133 -4.29 -14.49 -0.72
C HIS A 133 -4.05 -13.06 -1.22
N LEU A 134 -3.08 -12.87 -2.11
CA LEU A 134 -2.79 -11.57 -2.73
C LEU A 134 -3.98 -11.02 -3.52
N SER A 135 -4.72 -11.86 -4.25
CA SER A 135 -5.92 -11.43 -4.96
C SER A 135 -6.94 -10.82 -3.99
N THR A 136 -7.14 -11.46 -2.83
CA THR A 136 -8.02 -10.95 -1.78
C THR A 136 -7.54 -9.60 -1.23
N LEU A 137 -6.23 -9.43 -1.02
CA LEU A 137 -5.66 -8.15 -0.59
C LEU A 137 -5.85 -7.05 -1.65
N MET A 138 -5.66 -7.39 -2.94
CA MET A 138 -5.87 -6.44 -4.05
C MET A 138 -7.33 -6.02 -4.18
N GLU A 139 -8.29 -6.93 -3.98
CA GLU A 139 -9.71 -6.61 -3.96
C GLU A 139 -10.06 -5.63 -2.82
N ARG A 140 -9.51 -5.87 -1.63
CA ARG A 140 -9.65 -4.94 -0.49
C ARG A 140 -9.09 -3.56 -0.82
N LEU A 141 -7.90 -3.50 -1.41
CA LEU A 141 -7.27 -2.25 -1.82
C LEU A 141 -8.11 -1.50 -2.87
N THR A 142 -8.68 -2.22 -3.83
CA THR A 142 -9.58 -1.66 -4.83
C THR A 142 -10.83 -1.05 -4.16
N THR A 143 -11.39 -1.75 -3.18
CA THR A 143 -12.56 -1.27 -2.41
C THR A 143 -12.21 -0.01 -1.62
N LEU A 144 -11.07 0.01 -0.93
CA LEU A 144 -10.58 1.20 -0.21
C LEU A 144 -10.38 2.38 -1.15
N GLY A 145 -9.79 2.15 -2.33
CA GLY A 145 -9.61 3.21 -3.33
C GLY A 145 -10.94 3.79 -3.82
N ARG A 146 -11.95 2.94 -4.03
CA ARG A 146 -13.30 3.42 -4.39
C ARG A 146 -13.89 4.30 -3.29
N HIS A 147 -13.79 3.91 -2.03
CA HIS A 147 -14.26 4.72 -0.90
C HIS A 147 -13.55 6.07 -0.85
N LEU A 148 -12.23 6.13 -1.04
CA LEU A 148 -11.51 7.39 -1.11
C LEU A 148 -12.05 8.31 -2.23
N GLY A 149 -12.34 7.75 -3.38
CA GLY A 149 -12.95 8.51 -4.48
C GLY A 149 -14.35 9.02 -4.14
N GLU A 150 -15.16 8.23 -3.43
CA GLU A 150 -16.48 8.61 -2.92
C GLU A 150 -16.37 9.74 -1.89
N ASP A 151 -15.45 9.65 -0.93
CA ASP A 151 -15.18 10.67 0.09
C ASP A 151 -14.71 12.01 -0.52
N LEU A 152 -13.98 11.94 -1.62
CA LEU A 152 -13.60 13.11 -2.42
C LEU A 152 -14.76 13.67 -3.24
N SER A 153 -15.92 12.99 -3.29
CA SER A 153 -17.02 13.28 -4.20
C SER A 153 -16.57 13.27 -5.68
N ALA A 154 -15.63 12.37 -6.00
CA ALA A 154 -15.04 12.32 -7.32
C ALA A 154 -15.99 11.65 -8.32
N PRO A 155 -16.16 12.22 -9.54
CA PRO A 155 -16.76 11.48 -10.62
C PRO A 155 -15.89 10.24 -10.94
N ASN A 156 -16.53 9.11 -11.21
CA ASN A 156 -15.82 7.84 -11.42
C ASN A 156 -14.90 7.45 -10.23
N ALA A 157 -15.43 7.47 -9.01
CA ALA A 157 -14.70 7.27 -7.76
C ALA A 157 -13.72 6.10 -7.77
N ALA A 158 -14.11 4.95 -8.35
CA ALA A 158 -13.25 3.77 -8.45
C ALA A 158 -12.01 4.03 -9.32
N GLN A 159 -12.15 4.73 -10.44
CA GLN A 159 -11.02 5.07 -11.32
C GLN A 159 -10.08 6.08 -10.65
N ILE A 160 -10.62 7.06 -9.96
CA ILE A 160 -9.83 8.04 -9.22
C ILE A 160 -9.05 7.36 -8.09
N GLY A 161 -9.68 6.49 -7.31
CA GLY A 161 -8.98 5.69 -6.31
C GLY A 161 -7.86 4.84 -6.92
N SER A 162 -8.14 4.14 -8.02
CA SER A 162 -7.12 3.36 -8.75
C SER A 162 -5.98 4.22 -9.27
N LEU A 163 -6.24 5.43 -9.74
CA LEU A 163 -5.22 6.37 -10.20
C LEU A 163 -4.32 6.83 -9.06
N ILE A 164 -4.91 7.18 -7.90
CA ILE A 164 -4.15 7.53 -6.69
C ILE A 164 -3.21 6.38 -6.31
N TRP A 165 -3.72 5.14 -6.21
CA TRP A 165 -2.92 3.96 -5.90
C TRP A 165 -1.79 3.73 -6.90
N ALA A 166 -2.09 3.78 -8.19
CA ALA A 166 -1.12 3.50 -9.24
C ALA A 166 0.00 4.55 -9.25
N THR A 167 -0.36 5.82 -9.12
CA THR A 167 0.61 6.92 -9.16
C THR A 167 1.52 6.88 -7.93
N LEU A 168 0.96 6.84 -6.72
CA LEU A 168 1.77 6.90 -5.50
C LEU A 168 2.65 5.66 -5.34
N ARG A 169 2.13 4.46 -5.65
CA ARG A 169 2.95 3.25 -5.69
C ARG A 169 4.06 3.34 -6.74
N GLY A 170 3.78 3.93 -7.91
CA GLY A 170 4.79 4.16 -8.94
C GLY A 170 5.92 5.07 -8.46
N LEU A 171 5.61 6.12 -7.70
CA LEU A 171 6.60 7.03 -7.10
C LEU A 171 7.46 6.30 -6.05
N VAL A 172 6.88 5.43 -5.23
CA VAL A 172 7.63 4.59 -4.27
C VAL A 172 8.57 3.64 -5.01
N VAL A 173 8.10 2.97 -6.07
CA VAL A 173 8.96 2.11 -6.91
C VAL A 173 10.12 2.92 -7.51
N ALA A 174 9.87 4.15 -7.98
CA ALA A 174 10.92 5.02 -8.48
C ALA A 174 11.98 5.33 -7.41
N GLN A 175 11.56 5.58 -6.16
CA GLN A 175 12.51 5.76 -5.04
C GLN A 175 13.33 4.50 -4.74
N MET A 176 12.73 3.31 -4.84
CA MET A 176 13.42 2.05 -4.58
C MET A 176 14.46 1.69 -5.67
N VAL A 177 14.20 2.08 -6.91
CA VAL A 177 15.08 1.77 -8.07
C VAL A 177 16.23 2.76 -8.17
N TRP A 178 16.07 3.99 -7.71
CA TRP A 178 17.09 5.03 -7.88
C TRP A 178 18.20 4.88 -6.85
N PRO A 179 19.49 5.03 -7.25
CA PRO A 179 20.63 4.85 -6.34
C PRO A 179 20.76 5.97 -5.30
N THR A 180 20.04 7.06 -5.47
CA THR A 180 20.00 8.20 -4.54
C THR A 180 18.54 8.55 -4.22
N PRO A 181 18.25 9.05 -3.00
CA PRO A 181 16.90 9.47 -2.66
C PRO A 181 16.32 10.46 -3.67
N VAL A 182 15.13 10.19 -4.18
CA VAL A 182 14.41 11.06 -5.12
C VAL A 182 13.35 11.82 -4.34
N ASP A 183 13.39 13.17 -4.45
CA ASP A 183 12.30 14.00 -3.94
C ASP A 183 11.12 13.95 -4.91
N THR A 184 10.03 13.35 -4.48
CA THR A 184 8.79 13.20 -5.27
C THR A 184 7.70 14.21 -4.87
N ALA A 185 8.06 15.28 -4.15
CA ALA A 185 7.09 16.26 -3.68
C ALA A 185 6.39 16.98 -4.84
N ARG A 186 7.12 17.26 -5.92
CA ARG A 186 6.58 17.92 -7.13
C ARG A 186 5.58 17.04 -7.86
N GLU A 187 5.85 15.75 -8.00
CA GLU A 187 4.97 14.79 -8.66
C GLU A 187 3.69 14.58 -7.82
N ARG A 188 3.80 14.53 -6.49
CA ARG A 188 2.64 14.46 -5.60
C ARG A 188 1.80 15.73 -5.66
N GLN A 189 2.44 16.90 -5.68
CA GLN A 189 1.74 18.16 -5.84
C GLN A 189 1.02 18.24 -7.20
N ALA A 190 1.66 17.82 -8.29
CA ALA A 190 1.04 17.75 -9.61
C ALA A 190 -0.17 16.80 -9.61
N LEU A 191 -0.09 15.65 -8.92
CA LEU A 191 -1.22 14.75 -8.75
C LEU A 191 -2.40 15.44 -8.05
N VAL A 192 -2.14 16.19 -6.98
CA VAL A 192 -3.18 16.96 -6.26
C VAL A 192 -3.84 17.97 -7.21
N GLU A 193 -3.07 18.69 -7.99
CA GLU A 193 -3.57 19.70 -8.92
C GLU A 193 -4.44 19.09 -10.02
N VAL A 194 -3.98 18.00 -10.65
CA VAL A 194 -4.71 17.30 -11.71
C VAL A 194 -6.03 16.71 -11.17
N LEU A 195 -5.99 16.04 -10.03
CA LEU A 195 -7.20 15.48 -9.41
C LEU A 195 -8.18 16.58 -9.00
N THR A 196 -7.67 17.68 -8.45
CA THR A 196 -8.51 18.85 -8.08
C THR A 196 -9.22 19.41 -9.28
N ALA A 197 -8.51 19.64 -10.39
CA ALA A 197 -9.08 20.14 -11.63
C ALA A 197 -10.12 19.18 -12.21
N TYR A 198 -9.83 17.88 -12.24
CA TYR A 198 -10.73 16.86 -12.73
C TYR A 198 -12.04 16.78 -11.93
N ILE A 199 -11.94 16.77 -10.59
CA ILE A 199 -13.11 16.72 -9.70
C ILE A 199 -13.92 18.01 -9.81
N ALA A 200 -13.27 19.19 -9.87
CA ALA A 200 -13.95 20.47 -10.03
C ALA A 200 -14.70 20.58 -11.37
N ALA A 201 -14.18 19.97 -12.44
CA ALA A 201 -14.82 19.91 -13.75
C ALA A 201 -15.94 18.85 -13.85
N GLY A 202 -16.28 18.17 -12.74
CA GLY A 202 -17.30 17.11 -12.75
C GLY A 202 -16.93 15.90 -13.62
N GLY A 203 -15.62 15.65 -13.83
CA GLY A 203 -15.12 14.55 -14.65
C GLY A 203 -15.18 14.79 -16.16
N SER A 204 -15.55 15.96 -16.59
CA SER A 204 -15.57 16.32 -18.01
C SER A 204 -14.15 16.70 -18.46
N THR A 205 -13.43 15.75 -19.03
CA THR A 205 -12.14 16.01 -19.66
C THR A 205 -12.32 16.04 -21.18
N GLY A 206 -12.44 17.23 -21.73
CA GLY A 206 -12.31 17.48 -23.17
C GLY A 206 -13.40 16.90 -24.10
N PRO A 207 -13.31 17.19 -25.40
CA PRO A 207 -14.28 16.70 -26.35
C PRO A 207 -14.29 15.17 -26.38
N SER A 208 -15.49 14.61 -26.29
CA SER A 208 -15.71 13.17 -26.43
C SER A 208 -15.00 12.65 -27.67
N THR A 209 -14.50 11.42 -27.62
CA THR A 209 -13.88 10.73 -28.77
C THR A 209 -14.72 10.77 -30.03
N GLU A 210 -16.05 10.91 -29.92
CA GLU A 210 -16.99 11.16 -31.02
C GLU A 210 -16.77 12.52 -31.72
N SER A 211 -16.40 13.57 -30.97
CA SER A 211 -16.11 14.90 -31.52
C SER A 211 -14.81 14.95 -32.33
N LEU A 212 -13.81 14.14 -31.90
CA LEU A 212 -12.54 14.00 -32.63
C LEU A 212 -12.72 13.16 -33.92
N ALA A 213 -13.57 12.14 -33.88
CA ALA A 213 -13.89 11.33 -35.05
C ALA A 213 -14.70 12.14 -36.09
N ALA A 214 -15.63 13.00 -35.65
CA ALA A 214 -16.41 13.89 -36.54
C ALA A 214 -15.52 14.97 -37.19
N ALA A 215 -14.52 15.50 -36.48
CA ALA A 215 -13.58 16.47 -37.05
C ALA A 215 -12.62 15.84 -38.07
N ALA A 216 -12.24 14.56 -37.87
CA ALA A 216 -11.37 13.83 -38.79
C ALA A 216 -12.06 13.37 -40.08
N SER A 217 -13.42 13.27 -40.09
CA SER A 217 -14.22 12.89 -41.27
C SER A 217 -14.67 14.08 -42.12
N SER A 218 -14.30 15.32 -41.71
CA SER A 218 -14.67 16.57 -42.43
C SER A 218 -13.47 17.22 -43.13
N SER A 219 -12.32 16.56 -43.20
CA SER A 219 -11.12 16.96 -43.91
C SER A 219 -10.78 15.97 -45.02
#